data_5560040364d8cdaad85b3fa6f39cf749
#
_entry.id   5560040364d8cdaad85b3fa6f39cf749
#
_cell.length_a   1.000
_cell.length_b   1.000
_cell.length_c   1.000
_cell.angle_alpha   90.00
_cell.angle_beta   90.00
_cell.angle_gamma   90.00
#
_symmetry.space_group_name_H-M   'P 1'
#
loop_
_entity.id
_entity.type
_entity.pdbx_description
1 polymer ?
#
loop_
_entity_poly.entity_id
_entity_poly.type
_entity_poly.pdbx_seq_one_letter_code
_entity_poly.pdbx_strand_id
1 'polypeptide(L)'
;MIFKQVFDKKSSTYTYLIASSKGREALIIDPVLDNVEDYLKLLTELDLKLVKVIDTHIHADHVTGASKLKDKTKCATIMGENTPANSVEIKVKDDEIIKLDHLNIKVLYTPGHTSDSYSFLMDNYLFSGDTLLINGTGRTDFQNGSSKDAYN
;
A
#
# COMPACT_ATOMS: atom_id res chain seq x y z
N MET A 1 -8.21 -4.87 -16.50
CA MET A 1 -7.57 -4.30 -15.28
C MET A 1 -6.25 -3.64 -15.66
N ILE A 2 -5.98 -2.44 -15.14
CA ILE A 2 -4.68 -1.77 -15.23
C ILE A 2 -3.90 -2.09 -13.96
N PHE A 3 -2.68 -2.58 -14.14
CA PHE A 3 -1.76 -2.90 -13.06
C PHE A 3 -0.37 -2.38 -13.44
N LYS A 4 0.19 -1.49 -12.63
CA LYS A 4 1.53 -0.94 -12.81
C LYS A 4 2.34 -1.12 -11.54
N GLN A 5 3.53 -1.68 -11.67
CA GLN A 5 4.52 -1.78 -10.61
C GLN A 5 5.62 -0.76 -10.88
N VAL A 6 5.91 0.09 -9.92
CA VAL A 6 6.96 1.11 -9.97
C VAL A 6 7.98 0.79 -8.88
N PHE A 7 9.24 0.73 -9.26
CA PHE A 7 10.33 0.42 -8.33
C PHE A 7 11.13 1.67 -7.98
N ASP A 8 11.21 1.98 -6.69
CA ASP A 8 12.13 3.00 -6.17
C ASP A 8 13.47 2.38 -5.80
N LYS A 9 14.53 2.77 -6.51
CA LYS A 9 15.88 2.23 -6.30
C LYS A 9 16.53 2.68 -4.99
N LYS A 10 16.15 3.83 -4.44
CA LYS A 10 16.75 4.38 -3.21
C LYS A 10 16.31 3.60 -1.98
N SER A 11 15.02 3.31 -1.88
CA SER A 11 14.43 2.58 -0.75
C SER A 11 14.18 1.10 -1.05
N SER A 12 14.39 0.65 -2.30
CA SER A 12 14.04 -0.70 -2.77
C SER A 12 12.56 -1.03 -2.61
N THR A 13 11.69 -0.02 -2.73
CA THR A 13 10.26 -0.15 -2.55
C THR A 13 9.56 -0.38 -3.87
N TYR A 14 8.63 -1.33 -3.89
CA TYR A 14 7.65 -1.48 -4.97
C TYR A 14 6.37 -0.74 -4.63
N THR A 15 6.00 0.20 -5.48
CA THR A 15 4.69 0.88 -5.46
C THR A 15 3.80 0.29 -6.53
N TYR A 16 2.53 0.08 -6.22
CA TYR A 16 1.57 -0.50 -7.16
C TYR A 16 0.45 0.49 -7.45
N LEU A 17 0.15 0.70 -8.74
CA LEU A 17 -1.03 1.44 -9.20
C LEU A 17 -2.00 0.46 -9.83
N ILE A 18 -3.24 0.49 -9.36
CA ILE A 18 -4.31 -0.45 -9.71
C ILE A 18 -5.55 0.33 -10.13
N ALA A 19 -6.18 -0.07 -11.23
CA ALA A 19 -7.49 0.40 -11.67
C ALA A 19 -8.23 -0.70 -12.44
N SER A 20 -9.54 -0.64 -12.47
CA SER A 20 -10.35 -1.61 -13.23
C SER A 20 -10.14 -1.48 -14.74
N SER A 21 -10.08 -0.24 -15.24
CA SER A 21 -9.79 0.08 -16.64
C SER A 21 -9.41 1.56 -16.78
N LYS A 22 -9.01 1.99 -18.01
CA LYS A 22 -8.78 3.40 -18.34
C LYS A 22 -10.04 4.23 -18.09
N GLY A 23 -9.88 5.47 -17.63
CA GLY A 23 -10.98 6.39 -17.33
C GLY A 23 -11.71 6.08 -16.01
N ARG A 24 -11.18 5.18 -15.18
CA ARG A 24 -11.83 4.74 -13.94
C ARG A 24 -11.06 5.17 -12.70
N GLU A 25 -11.61 4.80 -11.54
CA GLU A 25 -10.96 5.01 -10.24
C GLU A 25 -9.70 4.17 -10.08
N ALA A 26 -8.70 4.74 -9.44
CA ALA A 26 -7.42 4.10 -9.16
C ALA A 26 -7.10 4.09 -7.66
N LEU A 27 -6.24 3.14 -7.29
CA LEU A 27 -5.65 2.97 -5.98
C LEU A 27 -4.13 2.85 -6.13
N ILE A 28 -3.39 3.43 -5.20
CA ILE A 28 -1.93 3.26 -5.09
C ILE A 28 -1.60 2.58 -3.75
N ILE A 29 -0.68 1.61 -3.77
CA ILE A 29 -0.16 0.92 -2.59
C ILE A 29 1.32 1.27 -2.42
N ASP A 30 1.73 1.61 -1.19
CA ASP A 30 3.09 1.95 -0.77
C ASP A 30 3.78 3.02 -1.63
N PRO A 31 3.22 4.24 -1.73
CA PRO A 31 3.84 5.30 -2.50
C PRO A 31 5.07 5.90 -1.79
N VAL A 32 6.13 6.17 -2.54
CA VAL A 32 7.32 6.89 -2.08
C VAL A 32 7.16 8.39 -2.35
N LEU A 33 7.43 9.24 -1.36
CA LEU A 33 7.24 10.70 -1.46
C LEU A 33 7.99 11.32 -2.64
N ASP A 34 9.23 10.93 -2.87
CA ASP A 34 10.08 11.45 -3.94
C ASP A 34 9.49 11.19 -5.33
N ASN A 35 8.68 10.15 -5.48
CA ASN A 35 8.12 9.71 -6.77
C ASN A 35 6.68 10.18 -7.01
N VAL A 36 6.11 11.01 -6.15
CA VAL A 36 4.69 11.45 -6.25
C VAL A 36 4.38 12.11 -7.58
N GLU A 37 5.27 12.94 -8.11
CA GLU A 37 5.05 13.61 -9.40
C GLU A 37 4.98 12.60 -10.56
N ASP A 38 5.77 11.52 -10.51
CA ASP A 38 5.72 10.44 -11.51
C ASP A 38 4.40 9.66 -11.41
N TYR A 39 3.89 9.42 -10.20
CA TYR A 39 2.56 8.80 -10.03
C TYR A 39 1.45 9.68 -10.60
N LEU A 40 1.49 11.00 -10.34
CA LEU A 40 0.49 11.95 -10.87
C LEU A 40 0.52 12.01 -12.41
N LYS A 41 1.72 11.99 -13.00
CA LYS A 41 1.89 11.91 -14.46
C LYS A 41 1.30 10.62 -15.02
N LEU A 42 1.60 9.48 -14.40
CA LEU A 42 1.06 8.17 -14.82
C LEU A 42 -0.47 8.11 -14.73
N LEU A 43 -1.06 8.67 -13.66
CA LEU A 43 -2.52 8.79 -13.53
C LEU A 43 -3.12 9.61 -14.67
N THR A 44 -2.48 10.73 -15.04
CA THR A 44 -2.93 11.58 -16.14
C THR A 44 -2.82 10.86 -17.50
N GLU A 45 -1.69 10.19 -17.79
CA GLU A 45 -1.47 9.46 -19.03
C GLU A 45 -2.47 8.30 -19.22
N LEU A 46 -2.90 7.68 -18.13
CA LEU A 46 -3.87 6.57 -18.13
C LEU A 46 -5.32 7.05 -17.96
N ASP A 47 -5.54 8.36 -17.84
CA ASP A 47 -6.87 8.96 -17.58
C ASP A 47 -7.52 8.38 -16.33
N LEU A 48 -6.78 8.28 -15.22
CA LEU A 48 -7.24 7.68 -13.96
C LEU A 48 -7.49 8.73 -12.90
N LYS A 49 -8.53 8.49 -12.08
CA LYS A 49 -8.84 9.26 -10.89
C LYS A 49 -8.36 8.51 -9.65
N LEU A 50 -7.32 9.00 -8.98
CA LEU A 50 -6.88 8.42 -7.72
C LEU A 50 -7.91 8.68 -6.62
N VAL A 51 -8.45 7.63 -6.02
CA VAL A 51 -9.47 7.71 -4.95
C VAL A 51 -8.98 7.14 -3.63
N LYS A 52 -7.98 6.25 -3.65
CA LYS A 52 -7.45 5.59 -2.45
C LYS A 52 -5.94 5.45 -2.53
N VAL A 53 -5.28 5.59 -1.39
CA VAL A 53 -3.87 5.26 -1.17
C VAL A 53 -3.78 4.37 0.06
N ILE A 54 -3.04 3.27 -0.05
CA ILE A 54 -2.80 2.31 1.04
C ILE A 54 -1.29 2.31 1.34
N ASP A 55 -0.94 2.38 2.63
CA ASP A 55 0.37 1.95 3.13
C ASP A 55 0.20 0.61 3.85
N THR A 56 1.04 -0.39 3.53
CA THR A 56 0.98 -1.72 4.13
C THR A 56 1.39 -1.71 5.59
N HIS A 57 2.30 -0.82 5.96
CA HIS A 57 2.83 -0.61 7.32
C HIS A 57 3.50 0.77 7.41
N ILE A 58 3.97 1.15 8.59
CA ILE A 58 4.85 2.33 8.72
C ILE A 58 6.24 1.97 8.20
N HIS A 59 6.63 2.62 7.11
CA HIS A 59 7.92 2.43 6.47
C HIS A 59 9.05 3.13 7.23
N ALA A 60 10.19 2.45 7.41
CA ALA A 60 11.42 3.03 7.97
C ALA A 60 12.42 3.45 6.90
N ASP A 61 12.33 2.89 5.72
CA ASP A 61 13.26 3.04 4.59
C ASP A 61 12.95 4.22 3.70
N HIS A 62 11.73 4.75 3.74
CA HIS A 62 11.30 5.93 2.98
C HIS A 62 10.17 6.70 3.68
N VAL A 63 9.95 7.93 3.24
CA VAL A 63 8.76 8.70 3.62
C VAL A 63 7.65 8.39 2.63
N THR A 64 6.47 8.03 3.15
CA THR A 64 5.31 7.76 2.31
C THR A 64 4.83 9.00 1.55
N GLY A 65 4.42 8.79 0.30
CA GLY A 65 3.78 9.81 -0.54
C GLY A 65 2.29 10.01 -0.29
N ALA A 66 1.69 9.25 0.64
CA ALA A 66 0.23 9.23 0.85
C ALA A 66 -0.37 10.60 1.14
N SER A 67 0.22 11.37 2.06
CA SER A 67 -0.27 12.72 2.41
C SER A 67 -0.19 13.69 1.23
N LYS A 68 0.91 13.69 0.47
CA LYS A 68 1.07 14.54 -0.71
C LYS A 68 0.10 14.16 -1.83
N LEU A 69 -0.14 12.87 -2.05
CA LEU A 69 -1.16 12.39 -2.98
C LEU A 69 -2.56 12.83 -2.56
N LYS A 70 -2.90 12.71 -1.26
CA LYS A 70 -4.16 13.22 -0.71
C LYS A 70 -4.35 14.72 -0.97
N ASP A 71 -3.33 15.52 -0.72
CA ASP A 71 -3.38 16.97 -0.95
C ASP A 71 -3.67 17.31 -2.42
N LYS A 72 -3.05 16.58 -3.34
CA LYS A 72 -3.17 16.80 -4.80
C LYS A 72 -4.44 16.23 -5.42
N THR A 73 -4.94 15.08 -4.93
CA THR A 73 -6.02 14.33 -5.59
C THR A 73 -7.29 14.21 -4.75
N LYS A 74 -7.23 14.55 -3.46
CA LYS A 74 -8.31 14.35 -2.49
C LYS A 74 -8.66 12.86 -2.26
N CYS A 75 -7.72 11.96 -2.53
CA CYS A 75 -7.88 10.54 -2.25
C CYS A 75 -7.94 10.25 -0.74
N ALA A 76 -8.61 9.18 -0.34
CA ALA A 76 -8.58 8.69 1.02
C ALA A 76 -7.27 7.94 1.31
N THR A 77 -6.67 8.17 2.49
CA THR A 77 -5.51 7.41 2.97
C THR A 77 -5.95 6.27 3.88
N ILE A 78 -5.39 5.09 3.66
CA ILE A 78 -5.81 3.84 4.31
C ILE A 78 -4.59 3.13 4.89
N MET A 79 -4.71 2.65 6.13
CA MET A 79 -3.79 1.70 6.78
C MET A 79 -4.57 0.71 7.66
N GLY A 80 -3.92 -0.37 8.09
CA GLY A 80 -4.47 -1.27 9.08
C GLY A 80 -4.74 -0.58 10.43
N GLU A 81 -5.72 -1.07 11.19
CA GLU A 81 -6.14 -0.46 12.46
C GLU A 81 -5.03 -0.40 13.53
N ASN A 82 -4.03 -1.29 13.44
CA ASN A 82 -2.91 -1.36 14.37
C ASN A 82 -1.84 -0.28 14.12
N THR A 83 -2.00 0.56 13.10
CA THR A 83 -1.05 1.64 12.84
C THR A 83 -1.06 2.69 13.96
N PRO A 84 0.11 3.12 14.45
CA PRO A 84 0.21 4.27 15.35
C PRO A 84 0.02 5.63 14.63
N ALA A 85 -0.07 5.64 13.29
CA ALA A 85 -0.25 6.88 12.53
C ALA A 85 -1.64 7.51 12.78
N ASN A 86 -1.65 8.77 13.21
CA ASN A 86 -2.88 9.52 13.51
C ASN A 86 -3.44 10.26 12.27
N SER A 87 -2.63 10.45 11.24
CA SER A 87 -3.01 11.20 10.02
C SER A 87 -3.76 10.36 8.98
N VAL A 88 -3.92 9.06 9.22
CA VAL A 88 -4.63 8.14 8.34
C VAL A 88 -6.13 8.33 8.46
N GLU A 89 -6.80 8.49 7.32
CA GLU A 89 -8.24 8.80 7.28
C GLU A 89 -9.11 7.56 7.53
N ILE A 90 -8.71 6.40 6.99
CA ILE A 90 -9.45 5.16 7.11
C ILE A 90 -8.52 4.09 7.71
N LYS A 91 -8.94 3.50 8.83
CA LYS A 91 -8.28 2.35 9.45
C LYS A 91 -9.10 1.09 9.17
N VAL A 92 -8.48 0.10 8.52
CA VAL A 92 -9.13 -1.15 8.13
C VAL A 92 -8.73 -2.31 9.04
N LYS A 93 -9.63 -3.27 9.20
CA LYS A 93 -9.45 -4.46 10.03
C LYS A 93 -9.15 -5.68 9.19
N ASP A 94 -8.65 -6.71 9.87
CA ASP A 94 -8.52 -8.05 9.29
C ASP A 94 -9.85 -8.54 8.72
N ASP A 95 -9.78 -9.22 7.57
CA ASP A 95 -10.93 -9.72 6.79
C ASP A 95 -11.86 -8.65 6.17
N GLU A 96 -11.63 -7.35 6.36
CA GLU A 96 -12.38 -6.31 5.67
C GLU A 96 -12.14 -6.33 4.15
N ILE A 97 -13.09 -5.78 3.40
CA ILE A 97 -13.00 -5.63 1.94
C ILE A 97 -12.96 -4.15 1.57
N ILE A 98 -11.85 -3.72 0.97
CA ILE A 98 -11.74 -2.41 0.32
C ILE A 98 -12.27 -2.54 -1.10
N LYS A 99 -13.25 -1.72 -1.46
CA LYS A 99 -13.81 -1.70 -2.82
C LYS A 99 -13.12 -0.63 -3.67
N LEU A 100 -12.79 -0.99 -4.90
CA LEU A 100 -12.32 -0.08 -5.93
C LEU A 100 -13.07 -0.40 -7.23
N ASP A 101 -14.10 0.39 -7.56
CA ASP A 101 -15.04 0.08 -8.63
C ASP A 101 -15.62 -1.34 -8.42
N HIS A 102 -15.44 -2.28 -9.35
CA HIS A 102 -15.86 -3.68 -9.20
C HIS A 102 -14.78 -4.60 -8.61
N LEU A 103 -13.57 -4.06 -8.32
CA LEU A 103 -12.50 -4.82 -7.70
C LEU A 103 -12.70 -4.88 -6.17
N ASN A 104 -12.45 -6.04 -5.60
CA ASN A 104 -12.49 -6.26 -4.16
C ASN A 104 -11.07 -6.59 -3.67
N ILE A 105 -10.61 -5.86 -2.65
CA ILE A 105 -9.30 -6.05 -2.07
C ILE A 105 -9.50 -6.49 -0.62
N LYS A 106 -9.18 -7.75 -0.34
CA LYS A 106 -9.29 -8.32 1.00
C LYS A 106 -8.11 -7.88 1.85
N VAL A 107 -8.40 -7.40 3.05
CA VAL A 107 -7.42 -7.01 4.06
C VAL A 107 -7.01 -8.22 4.89
N LEU A 108 -5.70 -8.43 5.07
CA LEU A 108 -5.14 -9.52 5.88
C LEU A 108 -4.17 -8.93 6.91
N TYR A 109 -4.40 -9.18 8.19
CA TYR A 109 -3.45 -8.80 9.24
C TYR A 109 -2.27 -9.76 9.24
N THR A 110 -1.09 -9.27 8.92
CA THR A 110 0.14 -10.07 8.73
C THR A 110 1.31 -9.47 9.51
N PRO A 111 1.24 -9.42 10.86
CA PRO A 111 2.31 -8.86 11.67
C PRO A 111 3.56 -9.74 11.62
N GLY A 112 4.70 -9.15 11.92
CA GLY A 112 6.00 -9.85 11.96
C GLY A 112 7.14 -8.93 11.61
N HIS A 113 7.17 -8.39 10.39
CA HIS A 113 8.11 -7.33 10.02
C HIS A 113 7.89 -6.08 10.90
N THR A 114 6.64 -5.64 11.00
CA THR A 114 6.18 -4.66 11.99
C THR A 114 4.91 -5.15 12.66
N SER A 115 4.54 -4.58 13.81
CA SER A 115 3.29 -4.91 14.51
C SER A 115 2.05 -4.38 13.79
N ASP A 116 2.20 -3.41 12.90
CA ASP A 116 1.14 -2.80 12.11
C ASP A 116 1.12 -3.26 10.65
N SER A 117 1.83 -4.34 10.32
CA SER A 117 1.88 -4.88 8.96
C SER A 117 0.57 -5.54 8.54
N TYR A 118 0.09 -5.15 7.38
CA TYR A 118 -1.06 -5.73 6.70
C TYR A 118 -0.71 -6.09 5.26
N SER A 119 -1.30 -7.17 4.77
CA SER A 119 -1.24 -7.57 3.36
C SER A 119 -2.60 -7.36 2.72
N PHE A 120 -2.61 -7.19 1.40
CA PHE A 120 -3.83 -6.91 0.64
C PHE A 120 -3.94 -7.90 -0.51
N LEU A 121 -5.03 -8.67 -0.53
CA LEU A 121 -5.29 -9.71 -1.52
C LEU A 121 -6.35 -9.25 -2.51
N MET A 122 -6.03 -9.26 -3.79
CA MET A 122 -6.95 -8.93 -4.88
C MET A 122 -6.81 -9.98 -5.99
N ASP A 123 -7.84 -10.77 -6.22
CA ASP A 123 -7.81 -11.91 -7.15
C ASP A 123 -6.61 -12.83 -6.86
N ASN A 124 -5.65 -12.92 -7.77
CA ASN A 124 -4.42 -13.70 -7.64
C ASN A 124 -3.19 -12.85 -7.24
N TYR A 125 -3.38 -11.58 -6.83
CA TYR A 125 -2.31 -10.68 -6.43
C TYR A 125 -2.31 -10.50 -4.92
N LEU A 126 -1.15 -10.74 -4.30
CA LEU A 126 -0.91 -10.45 -2.88
C LEU A 126 0.10 -9.31 -2.76
N PHE A 127 -0.32 -8.21 -2.15
CA PHE A 127 0.52 -7.06 -1.82
C PHE A 127 0.93 -7.18 -0.35
N SER A 128 2.10 -7.74 -0.11
CA SER A 128 2.54 -8.15 1.23
C SER A 128 3.47 -7.15 1.92
N GLY A 129 3.79 -6.02 1.27
CA GLY A 129 4.83 -5.13 1.79
C GLY A 129 6.10 -5.94 2.10
N ASP A 130 6.67 -5.73 3.28
CA ASP A 130 7.86 -6.44 3.74
C ASP A 130 7.56 -7.69 4.58
N THR A 131 6.30 -8.10 4.66
CA THR A 131 5.93 -9.35 5.34
C THR A 131 6.46 -10.56 4.60
N LEU A 132 6.35 -10.60 3.28
CA LEU A 132 6.82 -11.68 2.42
C LEU A 132 7.63 -11.11 1.25
N LEU A 133 8.88 -11.54 1.14
CA LEU A 133 9.79 -11.20 0.06
C LEU A 133 10.11 -12.43 -0.79
N ILE A 134 10.74 -12.23 -1.96
CA ILE A 134 11.22 -13.34 -2.79
C ILE A 134 12.29 -14.11 -2.02
N ASN A 135 12.01 -15.38 -1.70
CA ASN A 135 12.88 -16.27 -0.92
C ASN A 135 13.15 -15.80 0.53
N GLY A 136 12.25 -15.04 1.14
CA GLY A 136 12.44 -14.58 2.51
C GLY A 136 11.28 -13.76 3.06
N THR A 137 11.53 -13.20 4.22
CA THR A 137 10.65 -12.23 4.89
C THR A 137 11.41 -10.95 5.17
N GLY A 138 10.72 -9.86 5.46
CA GLY A 138 11.33 -8.66 6.03
C GLY A 138 11.99 -8.95 7.38
N ARG A 139 12.89 -8.07 7.81
CA ARG A 139 13.52 -8.18 9.13
C ARG A 139 12.46 -8.10 10.25
N THR A 140 12.71 -8.77 11.36
CA THR A 140 11.75 -8.88 12.47
C THR A 140 12.30 -8.29 13.79
N ASP A 141 13.43 -7.62 13.74
CA ASP A 141 14.18 -7.07 14.89
C ASP A 141 14.08 -5.54 15.00
N PHE A 142 13.13 -4.93 14.32
CA PHE A 142 12.94 -3.47 14.25
C PHE A 142 11.43 -3.12 14.27
N GLN A 143 11.07 -1.89 14.68
CA GLN A 143 9.70 -1.37 14.68
C GLN A 143 8.64 -2.31 15.31
N ASN A 144 8.94 -2.88 16.48
CA ASN A 144 8.08 -3.87 17.15
C ASN A 144 7.82 -5.13 16.30
N GLY A 145 8.76 -5.49 15.44
CA GLY A 145 8.73 -6.75 14.70
C GLY A 145 8.82 -7.97 15.61
N SER A 146 8.37 -9.10 15.13
CA SER A 146 8.35 -10.37 15.83
C SER A 146 8.57 -11.53 14.88
N SER A 147 9.67 -12.27 15.05
CA SER A 147 9.94 -13.45 14.25
C SER A 147 8.89 -14.55 14.47
N LYS A 148 8.34 -14.65 15.68
CA LYS A 148 7.27 -15.59 15.99
C LYS A 148 6.01 -15.30 15.16
N ASP A 149 5.60 -14.03 15.06
CA ASP A 149 4.41 -13.64 14.32
C ASP A 149 4.64 -13.76 12.80
N ALA A 150 5.86 -13.51 12.32
CA ALA A 150 6.19 -13.65 10.90
C ALA A 150 6.07 -15.09 10.36
N TYR A 151 6.17 -16.11 11.23
CA TYR A 151 6.12 -17.52 10.85
C TYR A 151 4.86 -18.28 11.32
N ASN A 152 3.92 -17.57 11.93
CA ASN A 152 2.60 -18.10 12.31
C ASN A 152 1.56 -17.79 11.23
#